data_af7a18bfccd184d7747db6a0a9c06f06
#
_entry.id   af7a18bfccd184d7747db6a0a9c06f06
#
_cell.length_a   1.000
_cell.length_b   1.000
_cell.length_c   1.000
_cell.angle_alpha   90.00
_cell.angle_beta   90.00
_cell.angle_gamma   90.00
#
_symmetry.space_group_name_H-M   'P 1'
#
loop_
_entity.id
_entity.type
_entity.pdbx_description
1 polymer ?
#
loop_
_entity_poly.entity_id
_entity_poly.type
_entity_poly.pdbx_seq_one_letter_code
_entity_poly.pdbx_strand_id
1 'polypeptide(L)'
;MKNKLIALIGAVSLLSACETASQKVVSGTAATSKGSSASVASKSSSSSKSLFAQAKQTAADKLIAVGDRVLFDYDSAKLDSSSLILLDAQSRFLRANADLNFIIEGHCDERGTREYNLALGEKRATAVRDYLVINGIDPDRIKVISYGKEKPAVVGSNSMAWSKNRRAVTIIN
;
A
#
# COMPACT_ATOMS: atom_id res chain seq x y z
N MET A 1 -19.91 46.07 -11.20
CA MET A 1 -19.09 46.47 -12.36
C MET A 1 -18.35 45.20 -12.81
N LYS A 2 -18.90 44.53 -13.84
CA LYS A 2 -18.39 44.52 -15.23
C LYS A 2 -16.97 43.95 -15.26
N ASN A 3 -16.66 42.85 -15.86
CA ASN A 3 -16.70 42.20 -17.17
C ASN A 3 -15.54 41.19 -17.15
N LYS A 4 -15.36 40.15 -17.91
CA LYS A 4 -15.76 39.60 -19.22
C LYS A 4 -15.15 38.15 -19.26
N LEU A 5 -15.87 37.18 -19.51
CA LEU A 5 -15.98 36.33 -20.70
C LEU A 5 -14.82 36.41 -21.71
N ILE A 6 -14.08 35.31 -21.90
CA ILE A 6 -13.53 34.92 -23.19
C ILE A 6 -13.50 33.40 -23.25
N ALA A 7 -14.27 32.86 -24.21
CA ALA A 7 -14.22 31.47 -24.70
C ALA A 7 -13.25 31.39 -25.90
N LEU A 8 -12.62 30.24 -26.09
CA LEU A 8 -12.09 29.75 -27.38
C LEU A 8 -11.70 28.28 -27.19
N ILE A 9 -12.48 27.36 -27.60
CA ILE A 9 -12.59 26.51 -28.78
C ILE A 9 -11.22 26.19 -29.43
N GLY A 10 -10.88 24.93 -29.45
CA GLY A 10 -9.79 24.34 -30.21
C GLY A 10 -9.83 22.81 -30.14
N ALA A 11 -10.71 22.20 -30.96
CA ALA A 11 -10.69 20.77 -31.23
C ALA A 11 -9.61 20.48 -32.27
N VAL A 12 -8.76 19.49 -32.02
CA VAL A 12 -8.03 18.78 -33.07
C VAL A 12 -7.99 17.29 -32.74
N SER A 13 -8.77 16.55 -33.52
CA SER A 13 -8.72 15.11 -33.68
C SER A 13 -7.53 14.71 -34.51
N LEU A 14 -6.77 13.73 -34.11
CA LEU A 14 -5.95 12.92 -35.02
C LEU A 14 -6.02 11.47 -34.58
N LEU A 15 -6.82 10.71 -35.30
CA LEU A 15 -6.70 9.26 -35.44
C LEU A 15 -5.41 8.93 -36.19
N SER A 16 -4.65 8.00 -35.72
CA SER A 16 -3.74 7.23 -36.55
C SER A 16 -3.75 5.77 -36.19
N ALA A 17 -3.97 4.99 -37.24
CA ALA A 17 -4.32 3.59 -37.27
C ALA A 17 -3.14 2.64 -37.00
N CYS A 18 -3.55 1.43 -36.68
CA CYS A 18 -2.90 0.13 -36.74
C CYS A 18 -1.75 -0.02 -37.72
N GLU A 19 -0.72 -0.77 -37.38
CA GLU A 19 -0.21 -1.78 -38.28
C GLU A 19 0.40 -2.97 -37.55
N THR A 20 -0.21 -4.12 -37.83
CA THR A 20 0.22 -5.48 -37.48
C THR A 20 1.25 -5.94 -38.50
N ALA A 21 2.38 -6.42 -38.06
CA ALA A 21 3.28 -7.17 -38.93
C ALA A 21 3.73 -8.48 -38.24
N SER A 22 3.10 -9.57 -38.67
CA SER A 22 3.61 -10.94 -38.55
C SER A 22 4.71 -11.17 -39.60
N GLN A 23 5.83 -11.74 -39.22
CA GLN A 23 6.70 -12.59 -40.09
C GLN A 23 7.56 -13.49 -39.19
N LYS A 24 7.37 -14.74 -39.22
CA LYS A 24 7.69 -15.86 -40.13
C LYS A 24 9.01 -16.54 -39.76
N VAL A 25 8.82 -17.76 -39.37
CA VAL A 25 9.80 -18.84 -39.09
C VAL A 25 10.77 -19.05 -40.25
N VAL A 26 12.06 -19.23 -39.95
CA VAL A 26 12.99 -19.98 -40.81
C VAL A 26 13.86 -20.86 -39.93
N SER A 27 13.75 -22.16 -40.19
CA SER A 27 14.64 -23.23 -39.72
C SER A 27 16.01 -23.13 -40.40
N GLY A 28 17.07 -23.41 -39.66
CA GLY A 28 18.41 -23.60 -40.19
C GLY A 28 19.27 -24.40 -39.23
N THR A 29 19.68 -25.55 -39.71
CA THR A 29 20.33 -26.70 -39.09
C THR A 29 21.81 -26.49 -38.79
N ALA A 30 22.25 -27.03 -37.64
CA ALA A 30 23.53 -27.62 -37.25
C ALA A 30 24.90 -27.02 -37.64
N ALA A 31 25.74 -26.80 -36.64
CA ALA A 31 27.08 -27.38 -36.58
C ALA A 31 27.73 -27.24 -35.19
N THR A 32 28.30 -28.32 -34.75
CA THR A 32 29.08 -28.58 -33.54
C THR A 32 30.32 -27.71 -33.41
N SER A 33 30.59 -27.14 -32.21
CA SER A 33 31.98 -27.05 -31.71
C SER A 33 31.99 -26.96 -30.18
N LYS A 34 32.81 -27.86 -29.60
CA LYS A 34 33.21 -27.94 -28.19
C LYS A 34 33.98 -26.69 -27.78
N GLY A 35 33.66 -26.14 -26.62
CA GLY A 35 34.46 -25.11 -25.96
C GLY A 35 34.07 -25.05 -24.49
N SER A 36 34.90 -25.64 -23.67
CA SER A 36 34.91 -25.63 -22.20
C SER A 36 35.07 -24.21 -21.68
N SER A 37 34.41 -23.91 -20.59
CA SER A 37 34.89 -23.07 -19.49
C SER A 37 33.87 -22.06 -18.94
N ALA A 38 33.84 -22.11 -17.61
CA ALA A 38 33.47 -21.04 -16.68
C ALA A 38 31.99 -20.92 -16.29
N SER A 39 31.61 -21.75 -15.37
CA SER A 39 30.61 -21.49 -14.33
C SER A 39 31.10 -20.39 -13.38
N VAL A 40 30.76 -19.14 -13.64
CA VAL A 40 30.84 -18.05 -12.63
C VAL A 40 29.72 -17.08 -12.92
N ALA A 41 28.60 -17.19 -12.28
CA ALA A 41 27.65 -16.12 -11.94
C ALA A 41 26.33 -16.69 -11.42
N SER A 42 26.28 -17.14 -10.18
CA SER A 42 25.00 -17.43 -9.50
C SER A 42 25.05 -17.26 -7.97
N LYS A 43 25.90 -16.38 -7.45
CA LYS A 43 25.98 -16.15 -5.99
C LYS A 43 25.66 -14.73 -5.52
N SER A 44 25.34 -13.78 -6.39
CA SER A 44 25.09 -12.39 -5.96
C SER A 44 23.62 -12.06 -5.72
N SER A 45 22.67 -12.82 -6.28
CA SER A 45 21.24 -12.51 -6.15
C SER A 45 20.60 -13.01 -4.85
N SER A 46 21.16 -14.03 -4.20
CA SER A 46 20.61 -14.57 -2.96
C SER A 46 21.00 -13.72 -1.74
N SER A 47 22.21 -13.13 -1.74
CA SER A 47 22.69 -12.31 -0.64
C SER A 47 21.96 -10.98 -0.54
N SER A 48 21.72 -10.30 -1.68
CA SER A 48 20.98 -9.04 -1.70
C SER A 48 19.51 -9.21 -1.28
N LYS A 49 18.86 -10.31 -1.68
CA LYS A 49 17.48 -10.61 -1.31
C LYS A 49 17.35 -10.89 0.19
N SER A 50 18.31 -11.57 0.81
CA SER A 50 18.29 -11.82 2.25
C SER A 50 18.54 -10.55 3.07
N LEU A 51 19.46 -9.68 2.65
CA LEU A 51 19.72 -8.38 3.29
C LEU A 51 18.52 -7.44 3.19
N PHE A 52 17.84 -7.41 2.06
CA PHE A 52 16.62 -6.62 1.87
C PHE A 52 15.46 -7.12 2.72
N ALA A 53 15.28 -8.43 2.83
CA ALA A 53 14.27 -9.04 3.70
C ALA A 53 14.57 -8.73 5.19
N GLN A 54 15.83 -8.77 5.60
CA GLN A 54 16.24 -8.44 6.96
C GLN A 54 16.09 -6.94 7.27
N ALA A 55 16.37 -6.06 6.30
CA ALA A 55 16.12 -4.64 6.43
C ALA A 55 14.62 -4.31 6.57
N LYS A 56 13.74 -4.98 5.83
CA LYS A 56 12.29 -4.88 5.99
C LYS A 56 11.81 -5.33 7.37
N GLN A 57 12.32 -6.45 7.88
CA GLN A 57 11.97 -6.94 9.22
C GLN A 57 12.36 -5.92 10.28
N THR A 58 13.57 -5.36 10.20
CA THR A 58 14.03 -4.34 11.15
C THR A 58 13.19 -3.05 11.06
N ALA A 59 12.75 -2.65 9.87
CA ALA A 59 11.89 -1.49 9.69
C ALA A 59 10.48 -1.74 10.24
N ALA A 60 9.94 -2.95 10.07
CA ALA A 60 8.65 -3.34 10.64
C ALA A 60 8.68 -3.29 12.17
N ASP A 61 9.74 -3.82 12.80
CA ASP A 61 9.92 -3.78 14.26
C ASP A 61 9.99 -2.34 14.78
N LYS A 62 10.68 -1.46 14.07
CA LYS A 62 10.74 -0.03 14.39
C LYS A 62 9.39 0.67 14.24
N LEU A 63 8.61 0.34 13.20
CA LEU A 63 7.27 0.89 13.03
C LEU A 63 6.34 0.45 14.16
N ILE A 64 6.41 -0.82 14.58
CA ILE A 64 5.66 -1.31 15.75
C ILE A 64 6.06 -0.55 17.02
N ALA A 65 7.33 -0.27 17.21
CA ALA A 65 7.83 0.50 18.37
C ALA A 65 7.36 1.98 18.35
N VAL A 66 7.21 2.58 17.17
CA VAL A 66 6.62 3.93 17.00
C VAL A 66 5.11 3.89 17.29
N GLY A 67 4.48 2.76 16.99
CA GLY A 67 3.04 2.50 17.04
C GLY A 67 2.49 2.32 15.63
N ASP A 68 2.11 1.10 15.32
CA ASP A 68 1.64 0.67 14.00
C ASP A 68 0.13 0.80 13.81
N ARG A 69 -0.63 1.05 14.89
CA ARG A 69 -2.10 0.97 14.88
C ARG A 69 -2.81 2.16 15.49
N VAL A 70 -3.85 2.58 14.80
CA VAL A 70 -4.79 3.63 15.21
C VAL A 70 -6.09 2.97 15.63
N LEU A 71 -6.64 3.40 16.77
CA LEU A 71 -7.93 2.91 17.27
C LEU A 71 -9.06 3.88 16.89
N PHE A 72 -10.28 3.35 16.81
CA PHE A 72 -11.46 4.10 16.44
C PHE A 72 -12.62 3.86 17.41
N ASP A 73 -13.46 4.88 17.53
CA ASP A 73 -14.73 4.76 18.22
C ASP A 73 -15.71 3.84 17.50
N TYR A 74 -16.78 3.49 18.21
CA TYR A 74 -17.87 2.70 17.64
C TYR A 74 -18.47 3.47 16.45
N ASP A 75 -18.66 2.74 15.35
CA ASP A 75 -19.28 3.24 14.11
C ASP A 75 -18.64 4.52 13.55
N SER A 76 -17.35 4.69 13.77
CA SER A 76 -16.59 5.89 13.39
C SER A 76 -15.31 5.53 12.62
N ALA A 77 -14.95 6.41 11.70
CA ALA A 77 -13.64 6.46 11.03
C ALA A 77 -12.92 7.79 11.31
N LYS A 78 -13.38 8.55 12.32
CA LYS A 78 -12.78 9.83 12.72
C LYS A 78 -11.50 9.57 13.51
N LEU A 79 -10.43 10.28 13.16
CA LEU A 79 -9.18 10.30 13.91
C LEU A 79 -9.33 11.25 15.11
N ASP A 80 -9.04 10.76 16.29
CA ASP A 80 -8.96 11.55 17.50
C ASP A 80 -7.58 12.19 17.71
N SER A 81 -7.41 13.03 18.70
CA SER A 81 -6.15 13.73 18.96
C SER A 81 -4.99 12.77 19.25
N SER A 82 -5.24 11.64 19.89
CA SER A 82 -4.23 10.64 20.19
C SER A 82 -3.76 9.93 18.90
N SER A 83 -4.70 9.61 18.01
CA SER A 83 -4.43 9.07 16.68
C SER A 83 -3.59 10.02 15.82
N LEU A 84 -3.88 11.33 15.87
CA LEU A 84 -3.12 12.34 15.12
C LEU A 84 -1.67 12.41 15.59
N ILE A 85 -1.42 12.41 16.90
CA ILE A 85 -0.06 12.40 17.47
C ILE A 85 0.71 11.15 17.02
N LEU A 86 0.06 9.99 17.05
CA LEU A 86 0.64 8.74 16.59
C LEU A 86 0.97 8.78 15.11
N LEU A 87 0.05 9.26 14.28
CA LEU A 87 0.25 9.37 12.83
C LEU A 87 1.33 10.38 12.45
N ASP A 88 1.53 11.43 13.24
CA ASP A 88 2.67 12.34 13.07
C ASP A 88 4.00 11.60 13.30
N ALA A 89 4.07 10.74 14.32
CA ALA A 89 5.24 9.92 14.55
C ALA A 89 5.47 8.90 13.43
N GLN A 90 4.40 8.24 12.96
CA GLN A 90 4.46 7.34 11.79
C GLN A 90 4.93 8.10 10.54
N SER A 91 4.38 9.29 10.26
CA SER A 91 4.77 10.11 9.11
C SER A 91 6.27 10.43 9.11
N ARG A 92 6.84 10.80 10.26
CA ARG A 92 8.29 11.05 10.40
C ARG A 92 9.09 9.78 10.09
N PHE A 93 8.67 8.64 10.63
CA PHE A 93 9.33 7.35 10.37
C PHE A 93 9.26 6.97 8.88
N LEU A 94 8.09 7.08 8.26
CA LEU A 94 7.86 6.69 6.87
C LEU A 94 8.57 7.62 5.87
N ARG A 95 8.75 8.91 6.21
CA ARG A 95 9.58 9.83 5.41
C ARG A 95 11.07 9.49 5.51
N ALA A 96 11.54 9.08 6.68
CA ALA A 96 12.94 8.66 6.87
C ALA A 96 13.26 7.33 6.16
N ASN A 97 12.25 6.55 5.74
CA ASN A 97 12.39 5.28 5.06
C ASN A 97 11.61 5.33 3.72
N ALA A 98 12.07 6.20 2.80
CA ALA A 98 11.34 6.54 1.57
C ALA A 98 11.24 5.39 0.55
N ASP A 99 12.11 4.40 0.64
CA ASP A 99 12.17 3.20 -0.20
C ASP A 99 11.14 2.12 0.16
N LEU A 100 10.48 2.25 1.32
CA LEU A 100 9.51 1.27 1.79
C LEU A 100 8.11 1.57 1.29
N ASN A 101 7.44 0.53 0.81
CA ASN A 101 6.00 0.52 0.55
C ASN A 101 5.26 -0.09 1.74
N PHE A 102 4.02 0.29 1.94
CA PHE A 102 3.23 -0.20 3.06
C PHE A 102 1.74 -0.32 2.74
N ILE A 103 1.08 -1.11 3.55
CA ILE A 103 -0.35 -1.38 3.46
C ILE A 103 -1.00 -0.83 4.72
N ILE A 104 -2.14 -0.19 4.57
CA ILE A 104 -3.00 0.20 5.69
C ILE A 104 -4.20 -0.74 5.70
N GLU A 105 -4.28 -1.56 6.72
CA GLU A 105 -5.36 -2.52 6.93
C GLU A 105 -6.45 -1.90 7.83
N GLY A 106 -7.70 -1.91 7.36
CA GLY A 106 -8.85 -1.45 8.14
C GLY A 106 -9.65 -2.61 8.73
N HIS A 107 -10.00 -2.47 10.01
CA HIS A 107 -10.69 -3.51 10.78
C HIS A 107 -11.86 -2.94 11.59
N CYS A 108 -12.82 -3.81 11.86
CA CYS A 108 -14.00 -3.52 12.68
C CYS A 108 -14.19 -4.57 13.77
N ASP A 109 -15.05 -4.27 14.74
CA ASP A 109 -15.55 -5.27 15.68
C ASP A 109 -16.61 -6.18 15.01
N GLU A 110 -17.06 -7.20 15.71
CA GLU A 110 -17.94 -8.25 15.16
C GLU A 110 -19.37 -7.77 14.85
N ARG A 111 -19.82 -6.64 15.38
CA ARG A 111 -21.19 -6.14 15.29
C ARG A 111 -21.48 -5.61 13.88
N GLY A 112 -22.72 -5.80 13.41
CA GLY A 112 -23.18 -5.36 12.09
C GLY A 112 -22.95 -6.39 10.98
N THR A 113 -23.39 -6.06 9.76
CA THR A 113 -23.23 -6.95 8.61
C THR A 113 -21.79 -6.99 8.11
N ARG A 114 -21.47 -7.99 7.31
CA ARG A 114 -20.17 -8.14 6.70
C ARG A 114 -19.84 -6.99 5.74
N GLU A 115 -20.78 -6.66 4.90
CA GLU A 115 -20.67 -5.62 3.87
C GLU A 115 -20.48 -4.25 4.49
N TYR A 116 -21.26 -3.94 5.54
CA TYR A 116 -21.13 -2.70 6.29
C TYR A 116 -19.75 -2.56 6.91
N ASN A 117 -19.28 -3.60 7.58
CA ASN A 117 -17.96 -3.60 8.24
C ASN A 117 -16.81 -3.52 7.23
N LEU A 118 -16.96 -4.13 6.05
CA LEU A 118 -15.96 -4.01 4.99
C LEU A 118 -15.85 -2.54 4.53
N ALA A 119 -16.96 -1.87 4.29
CA ALA A 119 -16.98 -0.46 3.91
C ALA A 119 -16.48 0.45 5.04
N LEU A 120 -16.81 0.17 6.32
CA LEU A 120 -16.34 0.95 7.46
C LEU A 120 -14.83 0.76 7.69
N GLY A 121 -14.32 -0.47 7.53
CA GLY A 121 -12.89 -0.75 7.59
C GLY A 121 -12.11 -0.01 6.49
N GLU A 122 -12.64 0.05 5.28
CA GLU A 122 -12.05 0.82 4.20
C GLU A 122 -12.01 2.33 4.52
N LYS A 123 -13.10 2.89 5.04
CA LYS A 123 -13.13 4.31 5.47
C LYS A 123 -12.07 4.59 6.54
N ARG A 124 -11.85 3.71 7.51
CA ARG A 124 -10.82 3.83 8.54
C ARG A 124 -9.41 3.84 7.96
N ALA A 125 -9.11 2.88 7.10
CA ALA A 125 -7.82 2.79 6.44
C ALA A 125 -7.57 3.99 5.50
N THR A 126 -8.61 4.46 4.80
CA THR A 126 -8.55 5.66 3.97
C THR A 126 -8.29 6.92 4.79
N ALA A 127 -8.94 7.08 5.95
CA ALA A 127 -8.69 8.23 6.83
C ALA A 127 -7.23 8.30 7.30
N VAL A 128 -6.62 7.15 7.63
CA VAL A 128 -5.20 7.07 7.97
C VAL A 128 -4.32 7.41 6.75
N ARG A 129 -4.61 6.82 5.57
CA ARG A 129 -3.89 7.13 4.33
C ARG A 129 -3.91 8.62 4.03
N ASP A 130 -5.08 9.22 4.05
CA ASP A 130 -5.25 10.63 3.68
C ASP A 130 -4.47 11.55 4.63
N TYR A 131 -4.46 11.22 5.93
CA TYR A 131 -3.64 11.95 6.89
C TYR A 131 -2.13 11.81 6.60
N LEU A 132 -1.65 10.61 6.28
CA LEU A 132 -0.25 10.38 5.92
C LEU A 132 0.15 11.12 4.64
N VAL A 133 -0.74 11.15 3.63
CA VAL A 133 -0.52 11.89 2.38
C VAL A 133 -0.43 13.40 2.64
N ILE A 134 -1.33 13.96 3.45
CA ILE A 134 -1.29 15.38 3.87
C ILE A 134 0.05 15.69 4.56
N ASN A 135 0.60 14.74 5.30
CA ASN A 135 1.91 14.84 5.96
C ASN A 135 3.10 14.49 5.07
N GLY A 136 2.91 14.46 3.74
CA GLY A 136 3.98 14.35 2.75
C GLY A 136 4.46 12.93 2.43
N ILE A 137 3.63 11.92 2.68
CA ILE A 137 3.89 10.56 2.20
C ILE A 137 3.31 10.41 0.79
N ASP A 138 4.10 9.87 -0.14
CA ASP A 138 3.68 9.60 -1.50
C ASP A 138 2.53 8.57 -1.52
N PRO A 139 1.36 8.90 -2.13
CA PRO A 139 0.22 7.99 -2.22
C PRO A 139 0.54 6.67 -2.94
N ASP A 140 1.47 6.66 -3.89
CA ASP A 140 1.86 5.46 -4.63
C ASP A 140 2.56 4.41 -3.76
N ARG A 141 3.05 4.82 -2.59
CA ARG A 141 3.63 3.94 -1.58
C ARG A 141 2.59 3.27 -0.68
N ILE A 142 1.32 3.70 -0.75
CA ILE A 142 0.27 3.32 0.20
C ILE A 142 -0.79 2.46 -0.49
N LYS A 143 -0.96 1.23 -0.01
CA LYS A 143 -2.08 0.38 -0.38
C LYS A 143 -3.08 0.32 0.77
N VAL A 144 -4.37 0.45 0.47
CA VAL A 144 -5.47 0.30 1.44
C VAL A 144 -6.13 -1.06 1.24
N ILE A 145 -6.38 -1.76 2.35
CA ILE A 145 -7.12 -3.03 2.37
C ILE A 145 -8.08 -3.01 3.56
N SER A 146 -9.33 -3.39 3.33
CA SER A 146 -10.27 -3.63 4.42
C SER A 146 -10.49 -5.12 4.63
N TYR A 147 -10.41 -5.52 5.88
CA TYR A 147 -10.83 -6.86 6.33
C TYR A 147 -12.18 -6.82 7.06
N GLY A 148 -12.74 -5.63 7.27
CA GLY A 148 -13.97 -5.50 8.04
C GLY A 148 -13.83 -6.22 9.39
N LYS A 149 -14.73 -7.14 9.70
CA LYS A 149 -14.72 -7.95 10.93
C LYS A 149 -14.03 -9.31 10.81
N GLU A 150 -13.48 -9.65 9.62
CA GLU A 150 -12.99 -11.01 9.33
C GLU A 150 -11.64 -11.34 10.00
N LYS A 151 -10.86 -10.32 10.40
CA LYS A 151 -9.56 -10.51 11.07
C LYS A 151 -9.53 -9.80 12.44
N PRO A 152 -10.18 -10.34 13.47
CA PRO A 152 -10.12 -9.75 14.80
C PRO A 152 -8.72 -9.86 15.40
N ALA A 153 -8.28 -8.81 16.10
CA ALA A 153 -7.04 -8.83 16.88
C ALA A 153 -7.25 -9.57 18.21
N VAL A 154 -8.46 -9.46 18.76
CA VAL A 154 -8.85 -10.13 19.99
C VAL A 154 -10.19 -10.79 19.76
N VAL A 155 -10.25 -12.09 20.02
CA VAL A 155 -11.50 -12.86 19.98
C VAL A 155 -12.27 -12.61 21.26
N GLY A 156 -13.56 -12.30 21.15
CA GLY A 156 -14.45 -12.10 22.30
C GLY A 156 -15.54 -11.07 22.01
N SER A 157 -16.70 -11.28 22.65
CA SER A 157 -17.91 -10.48 22.49
C SER A 157 -18.09 -9.55 23.70
N ASN A 158 -17.08 -8.71 23.95
CA ASN A 158 -17.09 -7.73 25.04
C ASN A 158 -16.47 -6.38 24.60
N SER A 159 -16.70 -5.33 25.38
CA SER A 159 -16.26 -3.98 25.08
C SER A 159 -14.74 -3.85 24.90
N MET A 160 -13.95 -4.62 25.66
CA MET A 160 -12.49 -4.62 25.57
C MET A 160 -12.01 -5.24 24.25
N ALA A 161 -12.57 -6.37 23.83
CA ALA A 161 -12.27 -6.99 22.55
C ALA A 161 -12.69 -6.07 21.39
N TRP A 162 -13.90 -5.53 21.46
CA TRP A 162 -14.41 -4.62 20.41
C TRP A 162 -13.55 -3.37 20.23
N SER A 163 -13.11 -2.73 21.30
CA SER A 163 -12.25 -1.54 21.21
C SER A 163 -10.91 -1.84 20.54
N LYS A 164 -10.30 -2.99 20.81
CA LYS A 164 -9.05 -3.43 20.15
C LYS A 164 -9.24 -3.85 18.70
N ASN A 165 -10.44 -4.31 18.33
CA ASN A 165 -10.76 -4.73 16.98
C ASN A 165 -11.07 -3.54 16.05
N ARG A 166 -11.61 -2.45 16.57
CA ARG A 166 -11.85 -1.20 15.83
C ARG A 166 -10.52 -0.46 15.61
N ARG A 167 -9.80 -0.82 14.56
CA ARG A 167 -8.45 -0.29 14.31
C ARG A 167 -8.13 -0.14 12.83
N ALA A 168 -7.13 0.67 12.53
CA ALA A 168 -6.35 0.57 11.31
C ALA A 168 -4.90 0.25 11.65
N VAL A 169 -4.24 -0.58 10.84
CA VAL A 169 -2.86 -1.03 11.06
C VAL A 169 -2.01 -0.70 9.85
N THR A 170 -0.86 -0.05 10.07
CA THR A 170 0.12 0.22 9.03
C THR A 170 1.17 -0.90 9.02
N ILE A 171 1.33 -1.57 7.89
CA ILE A 171 2.22 -2.74 7.72
C ILE A 171 3.18 -2.47 6.57
N ILE A 172 4.47 -2.71 6.76
CA ILE A 172 5.49 -2.62 5.70
C ILE A 172 5.34 -3.84 4.78
N ASN A 173 5.21 -3.57 3.47
CA ASN A 173 5.00 -4.59 2.44
C ASN A 173 6.32 -5.04 1.80
#